data_4e37196cec1ed719611704b949a52c51
#
_entry.id   4e37196cec1ed719611704b949a52c51
#
_cell.length_a   1.000
_cell.length_b   1.000
_cell.length_c   1.000
_cell.angle_alpha   90.00
_cell.angle_beta   90.00
_cell.angle_gamma   90.00
#
_symmetry.space_group_name_H-M   'P 1'
#
loop_
_entity.id
_entity.type
_entity.pdbx_description
1 polymer ?
#
loop_
_entity_poly.entity_id
_entity_poly.type
_entity_poly.pdbx_seq_one_letter_code
_entity_poly.pdbx_strand_id
1 'polypeptide(L)'
;KATADEIAKIEELARRTTKEIRHMLFTLRPLVLESQGLVPALDAMAEKMHETYGQNVIVEADPTLIPKIETGRQTVIFFIAEEAISNARKHAQAAHIWVRLTPLEKDVVQLEVEDNGVGFNVASLNTSYDQRGSLGMVNMRERAELVNGVFQISSTPGQGTLIRVLIPLSEEGADRLRRGG
;
A
#
# COMPACT_ATOMS: atom_id res chain seq x y z
N LYS A 1 5.51 -40.31 4.16
CA LYS A 1 4.34 -39.61 4.74
C LYS A 1 4.73 -38.70 5.90
N ALA A 2 5.60 -39.15 6.85
CA ALA A 2 6.08 -38.30 7.95
C ALA A 2 6.75 -36.97 7.45
N THR A 3 7.58 -37.05 6.44
CA THR A 3 8.33 -35.92 5.88
C THR A 3 7.42 -34.86 5.22
N ALA A 4 6.33 -35.25 4.59
CA ALA A 4 5.36 -34.32 3.99
C ALA A 4 4.57 -33.56 5.06
N ASP A 5 4.19 -34.25 6.14
CA ASP A 5 3.49 -33.63 7.27
C ASP A 5 4.41 -32.67 8.06
N GLU A 6 5.71 -32.98 8.15
CA GLU A 6 6.71 -32.10 8.77
C GLU A 6 6.94 -30.85 7.93
N ILE A 7 7.03 -30.98 6.61
CA ILE A 7 7.15 -29.83 5.69
C ILE A 7 5.93 -28.92 5.78
N ALA A 8 4.72 -29.49 5.81
CA ALA A 8 3.49 -28.71 5.95
C ALA A 8 3.44 -27.93 7.28
N LYS A 9 3.91 -28.55 8.38
CA LYS A 9 4.01 -27.86 9.68
C LYS A 9 5.04 -26.72 9.67
N ILE A 10 6.18 -26.92 9.00
CA ILE A 10 7.21 -25.87 8.85
C ILE A 10 6.65 -24.70 8.02
N GLU A 11 5.94 -25.00 6.93
CA GLU A 11 5.31 -23.99 6.09
C GLU A 11 4.27 -23.17 6.88
N GLU A 12 3.41 -23.83 7.63
CA GLU A 12 2.41 -23.16 8.48
C GLU A 12 3.07 -22.30 9.55
N LEU A 13 4.11 -22.81 10.22
CA LEU A 13 4.86 -22.07 11.22
C LEU A 13 5.56 -20.86 10.60
N ALA A 14 6.17 -21.00 9.44
CA ALA A 14 6.80 -19.91 8.72
C ALA A 14 5.80 -18.81 8.31
N ARG A 15 4.62 -19.20 7.82
CA ARG A 15 3.51 -18.28 7.50
C ARG A 15 3.03 -17.53 8.75
N ARG A 16 2.82 -18.23 9.85
CA ARG A 16 2.40 -17.65 11.14
C ARG A 16 3.45 -16.68 11.67
N THR A 17 4.72 -17.09 11.73
CA THR A 17 5.82 -16.23 12.19
C THR A 17 5.98 -15.01 11.31
N THR A 18 5.87 -15.15 9.99
CA THR A 18 5.91 -14.03 9.05
C THR A 18 4.76 -13.04 9.32
N LYS A 19 3.56 -13.55 9.60
CA LYS A 19 2.40 -12.72 9.96
C LYS A 19 2.60 -11.99 11.28
N GLU A 20 3.17 -12.65 12.28
CA GLU A 20 3.47 -12.06 13.60
C GLU A 20 4.57 -10.98 13.49
N ILE A 21 5.64 -11.24 12.72
CA ILE A 21 6.70 -10.25 12.46
C ILE A 21 6.13 -9.05 11.69
N ARG A 22 5.29 -9.25 10.69
CA ARG A 22 4.61 -8.16 9.98
C ARG A 22 3.73 -7.34 10.92
N HIS A 23 3.01 -8.00 11.84
CA HIS A 23 2.20 -7.31 12.84
C HIS A 23 3.05 -6.47 13.80
N MET A 24 4.21 -6.98 14.22
CA MET A 24 5.18 -6.20 15.02
C MET A 24 5.78 -5.02 14.25
N LEU A 25 6.15 -5.21 12.97
CA LEU A 25 6.64 -4.11 12.11
C LEU A 25 5.55 -3.07 11.86
N PHE A 26 4.27 -3.47 11.90
CA PHE A 26 3.13 -2.58 11.81
C PHE A 26 3.01 -1.64 13.02
N THR A 27 3.53 -2.05 14.19
CA THR A 27 3.56 -1.22 15.40
C THR A 27 4.75 -0.25 15.45
N LEU A 28 5.78 -0.43 14.61
CA LEU A 28 6.90 0.50 14.48
C LEU A 28 6.54 1.65 13.54
N ARG A 29 5.76 2.62 14.07
CA ARG A 29 5.39 3.81 13.30
C ARG A 29 6.63 4.68 13.04
N PRO A 30 6.78 5.25 11.83
CA PRO A 30 7.75 6.31 11.62
C PRO A 30 7.51 7.46 12.61
N LEU A 31 8.58 7.99 13.21
CA LEU A 31 8.47 9.06 14.22
C LEU A 31 7.70 10.29 13.71
N VAL A 32 7.84 10.63 12.43
CA VAL A 32 7.11 11.74 11.81
C VAL A 32 5.62 11.44 11.75
N LEU A 33 5.23 10.21 11.40
CA LEU A 33 3.82 9.80 11.38
C LEU A 33 3.19 9.84 12.78
N GLU A 34 3.97 9.46 13.80
CA GLU A 34 3.51 9.47 15.19
C GLU A 34 3.36 10.89 15.74
N SER A 35 4.33 11.78 15.47
CA SER A 35 4.41 13.11 16.07
C SER A 35 3.66 14.18 15.27
N GLN A 36 3.58 14.07 13.94
CA GLN A 36 3.05 15.10 13.05
C GLN A 36 1.86 14.63 12.19
N GLY A 37 1.59 13.32 12.16
CA GLY A 37 0.49 12.73 11.39
C GLY A 37 0.85 12.35 9.96
N LEU A 38 -0.19 11.93 9.19
CA LEU A 38 -0.04 11.28 7.90
C LEU A 38 0.55 12.18 6.81
N VAL A 39 0.02 13.40 6.63
CA VAL A 39 0.45 14.27 5.52
C VAL A 39 1.89 14.70 5.67
N PRO A 40 2.34 15.23 6.83
CA PRO A 40 3.76 15.54 7.03
C PRO A 40 4.68 14.32 6.86
N ALA A 41 4.22 13.12 7.20
CA ALA A 41 5.00 11.90 6.99
C ALA A 41 5.14 11.53 5.51
N LEU A 42 4.08 11.72 4.70
CA LEU A 42 4.13 11.54 3.25
C LEU A 42 5.02 12.60 2.58
N ASP A 43 4.93 13.86 3.02
CA ASP A 43 5.77 14.94 2.52
C ASP A 43 7.26 14.70 2.82
N ALA A 44 7.58 14.30 4.05
CA ALA A 44 8.96 13.94 4.44
C ALA A 44 9.49 12.75 3.62
N MET A 45 8.64 11.79 3.29
CA MET A 45 9.00 10.68 2.42
C MET A 45 9.25 11.15 0.99
N ALA A 46 8.41 12.04 0.44
CA ALA A 46 8.58 12.62 -0.88
C ALA A 46 9.90 13.41 -0.99
N GLU A 47 10.20 14.24 0.00
CA GLU A 47 11.46 14.98 0.10
C GLU A 47 12.68 14.04 0.13
N LYS A 48 12.64 13.00 0.96
CA LYS A 48 13.69 11.97 1.01
C LYS A 48 13.88 11.27 -0.35
N MET A 49 12.80 10.96 -1.07
CA MET A 49 12.89 10.36 -2.41
C MET A 49 13.56 11.30 -3.40
N HIS A 50 13.27 12.59 -3.31
CA HIS A 50 13.91 13.60 -4.15
C HIS A 50 15.40 13.75 -3.81
N GLU A 51 15.74 13.96 -2.55
CA GLU A 51 17.12 14.17 -2.10
C GLU A 51 18.03 12.96 -2.34
N THR A 52 17.52 11.76 -2.06
CA THR A 52 18.35 10.54 -2.10
C THR A 52 18.45 9.94 -3.50
N TYR A 53 17.39 10.04 -4.30
CA TYR A 53 17.26 9.34 -5.58
C TYR A 53 16.93 10.24 -6.77
N GLY A 54 16.72 11.53 -6.56
CA GLY A 54 16.26 12.44 -7.62
C GLY A 54 14.83 12.13 -8.10
N GLN A 55 14.08 11.30 -7.34
CA GLN A 55 12.73 10.88 -7.73
C GLN A 55 11.71 11.96 -7.34
N ASN A 56 10.96 12.46 -8.31
CA ASN A 56 9.89 13.41 -8.05
C ASN A 56 8.63 12.70 -7.57
N VAL A 57 8.23 12.98 -6.32
CA VAL A 57 6.99 12.49 -5.69
C VAL A 57 6.14 13.70 -5.31
N ILE A 58 4.88 13.71 -5.75
CA ILE A 58 3.93 14.79 -5.53
C ILE A 58 2.82 14.27 -4.61
N VAL A 59 2.65 14.90 -3.45
CA VAL A 59 1.63 14.53 -2.46
C VAL A 59 0.46 15.52 -2.54
N GLU A 60 -0.73 14.99 -2.74
CA GLU A 60 -2.00 15.74 -2.80
C GLU A 60 -2.98 15.11 -1.81
N ALA A 61 -3.23 15.77 -0.70
CA ALA A 61 -4.14 15.28 0.33
C ALA A 61 -5.16 16.35 0.73
N ASP A 62 -6.43 15.95 0.84
CA ASP A 62 -7.45 16.81 1.41
C ASP A 62 -7.24 16.91 2.94
N PRO A 63 -6.87 18.10 3.46
CA PRO A 63 -6.59 18.25 4.89
C PRO A 63 -7.81 18.01 5.77
N THR A 64 -9.03 18.09 5.24
CA THR A 64 -10.27 17.86 5.98
C THR A 64 -10.52 16.38 6.28
N LEU A 65 -9.82 15.48 5.61
CA LEU A 65 -9.92 14.03 5.82
C LEU A 65 -9.10 13.56 7.02
N ILE A 66 -7.95 14.16 7.27
CA ILE A 66 -6.97 13.64 8.23
C ILE A 66 -7.55 13.46 9.64
N PRO A 67 -8.33 14.41 10.20
CA PRO A 67 -8.95 14.22 11.51
C PRO A 67 -9.99 13.10 11.57
N LYS A 68 -10.49 12.66 10.43
CA LYS A 68 -11.50 11.58 10.33
C LYS A 68 -10.87 10.19 10.21
N ILE A 69 -9.58 10.13 9.88
CA ILE A 69 -8.85 8.88 9.68
C ILE A 69 -8.23 8.45 11.00
N GLU A 70 -8.71 7.36 11.55
CA GLU A 70 -8.15 6.76 12.76
C GLU A 70 -6.65 6.46 12.59
N THR A 71 -5.88 6.61 13.66
CA THR A 71 -4.44 6.44 13.71
C THR A 71 -3.93 5.12 13.09
N GLY A 72 -4.63 4.01 13.34
CA GLY A 72 -4.31 2.72 12.73
C GLY A 72 -4.44 2.73 11.20
N ARG A 73 -5.49 3.35 10.69
CA ARG A 73 -5.72 3.52 9.24
C ARG A 73 -4.69 4.44 8.60
N GLN A 74 -4.30 5.54 9.28
CA GLN A 74 -3.20 6.40 8.80
C GLN A 74 -1.90 5.62 8.63
N THR A 75 -1.61 4.71 9.56
CA THR A 75 -0.43 3.83 9.49
C THR A 75 -0.49 2.89 8.27
N VAL A 76 -1.67 2.32 8.00
CA VAL A 76 -1.88 1.48 6.79
C VAL A 76 -1.66 2.29 5.52
N ILE A 77 -2.27 3.47 5.42
CA ILE A 77 -2.12 4.36 4.27
C ILE A 77 -0.65 4.68 4.02
N PHE A 78 0.06 5.08 5.07
CA PHE A 78 1.48 5.43 4.97
C PHE A 78 2.33 4.27 4.42
N PHE A 79 2.21 3.07 4.98
CA PHE A 79 3.01 1.93 4.53
C PHE A 79 2.64 1.41 3.13
N ILE A 80 1.37 1.54 2.73
CA ILE A 80 0.97 1.22 1.35
C ILE A 80 1.59 2.25 0.39
N ALA A 81 1.52 3.54 0.71
CA ALA A 81 2.14 4.59 -0.11
C ALA A 81 3.66 4.41 -0.21
N GLU A 82 4.34 4.12 0.92
CA GLU A 82 5.78 3.86 0.95
C GLU A 82 6.18 2.70 0.04
N GLU A 83 5.48 1.57 0.11
CA GLU A 83 5.74 0.40 -0.73
C GLU A 83 5.47 0.69 -2.21
N ALA A 84 4.36 1.37 -2.51
CA ALA A 84 4.00 1.75 -3.88
C ALA A 84 5.03 2.70 -4.50
N ILE A 85 5.45 3.75 -3.78
CA ILE A 85 6.52 4.67 -4.20
C ILE A 85 7.84 3.93 -4.41
N SER A 86 8.20 3.04 -3.47
CA SER A 86 9.42 2.22 -3.59
C SER A 86 9.41 1.34 -4.84
N ASN A 87 8.25 0.74 -5.16
CA ASN A 87 8.07 -0.08 -6.35
C ASN A 87 8.16 0.75 -7.63
N ALA A 88 7.49 1.90 -7.69
CA ALA A 88 7.58 2.80 -8.82
C ALA A 88 9.03 3.24 -9.06
N ARG A 89 9.75 3.67 -8.02
CA ARG A 89 11.16 4.07 -8.11
C ARG A 89 12.06 2.94 -8.63
N LYS A 90 11.85 1.70 -8.15
CA LYS A 90 12.72 0.55 -8.51
C LYS A 90 12.44 -0.01 -9.89
N HIS A 91 11.20 0.06 -10.35
CA HIS A 91 10.73 -0.74 -11.47
C HIS A 91 10.10 0.06 -12.61
N ALA A 92 9.54 1.26 -12.32
CA ALA A 92 8.75 1.96 -13.31
C ALA A 92 9.56 2.89 -14.23
N GLN A 93 10.77 3.31 -13.85
CA GLN A 93 11.52 4.35 -14.55
C GLN A 93 10.67 5.63 -14.75
N ALA A 94 9.83 5.94 -13.78
CA ALA A 94 8.88 7.03 -13.84
C ALA A 94 9.56 8.38 -13.61
N ALA A 95 9.16 9.41 -14.37
CA ALA A 95 9.58 10.77 -14.12
C ALA A 95 8.88 11.36 -12.89
N HIS A 96 7.62 10.98 -12.68
CA HIS A 96 6.79 11.48 -11.60
C HIS A 96 5.99 10.36 -10.95
N ILE A 97 5.77 10.50 -9.63
CA ILE A 97 4.88 9.65 -8.84
C ILE A 97 3.92 10.58 -8.11
N TRP A 98 2.63 10.36 -8.22
CA TRP A 98 1.59 11.10 -7.49
C TRP A 98 1.01 10.24 -6.38
N VAL A 99 0.88 10.83 -5.19
CA VAL A 99 0.20 10.23 -4.04
C VAL A 99 -1.00 11.10 -3.71
N ARG A 100 -2.20 10.60 -3.96
CA ARG A 100 -3.44 11.35 -3.74
C ARG A 100 -4.26 10.70 -2.64
N LEU A 101 -4.74 11.51 -1.69
CA LEU A 101 -5.64 11.07 -0.65
C LEU A 101 -6.91 11.93 -0.70
N THR A 102 -8.01 11.35 -1.16
CA THR A 102 -9.25 12.06 -1.46
C THR A 102 -10.47 11.37 -0.83
N PRO A 103 -11.55 12.10 -0.52
CA PRO A 103 -12.82 11.47 -0.19
C PRO A 103 -13.39 10.81 -1.45
N LEU A 104 -13.85 9.58 -1.36
CA LEU A 104 -14.57 8.90 -2.44
C LEU A 104 -16.08 8.99 -2.22
N GLU A 105 -16.53 8.60 -1.03
CA GLU A 105 -17.91 8.59 -0.59
C GLU A 105 -17.99 8.98 0.89
N LYS A 106 -19.23 9.06 1.43
CA LYS A 106 -19.41 9.19 2.87
C LYS A 106 -18.72 8.03 3.59
N ASP A 107 -17.80 8.34 4.50
CA ASP A 107 -17.05 7.38 5.32
C ASP A 107 -16.14 6.42 4.52
N VAL A 108 -15.72 6.79 3.31
CA VAL A 108 -14.71 6.08 2.52
C VAL A 108 -13.70 7.08 1.98
N VAL A 109 -12.42 6.83 2.22
CA VAL A 109 -11.32 7.56 1.60
C VAL A 109 -10.61 6.70 0.58
N GLN A 110 -10.07 7.34 -0.44
CA GLN A 110 -9.30 6.73 -1.50
C GLN A 110 -7.87 7.20 -1.40
N LEU A 111 -6.94 6.25 -1.32
CA LEU A 111 -5.53 6.45 -1.59
C LEU A 111 -5.25 6.04 -3.02
N GLU A 112 -4.64 6.90 -3.80
CA GLU A 112 -4.08 6.58 -5.12
C GLU A 112 -2.58 6.84 -5.12
N VAL A 113 -1.81 5.89 -5.65
CA VAL A 113 -0.41 6.08 -6.01
C VAL A 113 -0.26 5.74 -7.48
N GLU A 114 0.06 6.76 -8.27
CA GLU A 114 0.16 6.70 -9.71
C GLU A 114 1.58 7.04 -10.16
N ASP A 115 2.13 6.28 -11.10
CA ASP A 115 3.38 6.60 -11.76
C ASP A 115 3.20 6.68 -13.28
N ASN A 116 3.99 7.51 -13.94
CA ASN A 116 4.03 7.64 -15.40
C ASN A 116 5.16 6.84 -16.05
N GLY A 117 5.50 5.71 -15.47
CA GLY A 117 6.61 4.89 -15.92
C GLY A 117 6.25 3.88 -17.01
N VAL A 118 7.07 2.84 -17.12
CA VAL A 118 6.96 1.83 -18.19
C VAL A 118 5.73 0.93 -18.05
N GLY A 119 5.11 0.85 -16.87
CA GLY A 119 4.00 -0.05 -16.61
C GLY A 119 4.34 -1.53 -16.84
N PHE A 120 3.36 -2.39 -16.67
CA PHE A 120 3.50 -3.84 -16.90
C PHE A 120 2.15 -4.51 -17.13
N ASN A 121 2.16 -5.76 -17.58
CA ASN A 121 0.95 -6.56 -17.72
C ASN A 121 0.58 -7.17 -16.35
N VAL A 122 -0.52 -6.71 -15.73
CA VAL A 122 -0.99 -7.20 -14.42
C VAL A 122 -1.29 -8.70 -14.43
N ALA A 123 -1.78 -9.26 -15.55
CA ALA A 123 -2.06 -10.69 -15.65
C ALA A 123 -0.80 -11.56 -15.53
N SER A 124 0.37 -11.03 -15.88
CA SER A 124 1.65 -11.75 -15.75
C SER A 124 2.11 -11.92 -14.31
N LEU A 125 1.62 -11.12 -13.36
CA LEU A 125 1.94 -11.26 -11.93
C LEU A 125 1.45 -12.60 -11.34
N ASN A 126 0.38 -13.16 -11.90
CA ASN A 126 -0.20 -14.43 -11.44
C ASN A 126 0.51 -15.65 -12.00
N THR A 127 1.34 -15.49 -13.03
CA THR A 127 1.99 -16.60 -13.76
C THR A 127 3.50 -16.68 -13.55
N SER A 128 4.14 -15.58 -13.17
CA SER A 128 5.59 -15.57 -12.96
C SER A 128 5.92 -15.73 -11.48
N TYR A 129 6.65 -16.78 -11.16
CA TYR A 129 7.26 -17.07 -9.86
C TYR A 129 8.39 -16.06 -9.49
N ASP A 130 8.26 -14.81 -9.87
CA ASP A 130 9.21 -13.78 -9.45
C ASP A 130 8.78 -13.28 -8.06
N GLN A 131 9.25 -14.05 -7.05
CA GLN A 131 8.86 -13.94 -5.63
C GLN A 131 9.11 -12.56 -5.02
N ARG A 132 9.90 -11.68 -5.63
CA ARG A 132 10.25 -10.38 -5.06
C ARG A 132 9.27 -9.27 -5.45
N GLY A 133 8.79 -9.24 -6.69
CA GLY A 133 7.80 -8.26 -7.15
C GLY A 133 6.40 -8.57 -6.65
N SER A 134 6.06 -9.87 -6.50
CA SER A 134 4.76 -10.31 -5.98
C SER A 134 4.58 -10.03 -4.48
N LEU A 135 5.67 -10.07 -3.69
CA LEU A 135 5.59 -9.90 -2.23
C LEU A 135 5.14 -8.48 -1.83
N GLY A 136 5.63 -7.44 -2.49
CA GLY A 136 5.20 -6.05 -2.23
C GLY A 136 3.72 -5.85 -2.51
N MET A 137 3.21 -6.41 -3.62
CA MET A 137 1.78 -6.34 -3.95
C MET A 137 0.91 -7.11 -2.97
N VAL A 138 1.37 -8.31 -2.56
CA VAL A 138 0.68 -9.10 -1.52
C VAL A 138 0.65 -8.34 -0.21
N ASN A 139 1.78 -7.74 0.21
CA ASN A 139 1.87 -6.96 1.44
C ASN A 139 0.91 -5.76 1.44
N MET A 140 0.81 -5.02 0.32
CA MET A 140 -0.10 -3.88 0.21
C MET A 140 -1.56 -4.33 0.28
N ARG A 141 -1.92 -5.45 -0.37
CA ARG A 141 -3.26 -6.04 -0.31
C ARG A 141 -3.61 -6.48 1.11
N GLU A 142 -2.74 -7.27 1.75
CA GLU A 142 -2.95 -7.72 3.13
C GLU A 142 -3.12 -6.55 4.11
N ARG A 143 -2.35 -5.47 3.93
CA ARG A 143 -2.49 -4.25 4.74
C ARG A 143 -3.83 -3.55 4.53
N ALA A 144 -4.30 -3.44 3.29
CA ALA A 144 -5.62 -2.89 3.00
C ALA A 144 -6.73 -3.73 3.67
N GLU A 145 -6.63 -5.06 3.60
CA GLU A 145 -7.58 -5.99 4.23
C GLU A 145 -7.63 -5.86 5.76
N LEU A 146 -6.51 -5.55 6.43
CA LEU A 146 -6.46 -5.33 7.89
C LEU A 146 -7.38 -4.19 8.37
N VAL A 147 -7.69 -3.25 7.51
CA VAL A 147 -8.59 -2.12 7.80
C VAL A 147 -9.93 -2.23 7.06
N ASN A 148 -10.28 -3.44 6.61
CA ASN A 148 -11.46 -3.72 5.77
C ASN A 148 -11.50 -2.90 4.48
N GLY A 149 -10.33 -2.53 3.95
CA GLY A 149 -10.19 -1.81 2.70
C GLY A 149 -10.10 -2.72 1.48
N VAL A 150 -10.22 -2.12 0.30
CA VAL A 150 -10.14 -2.81 -1.00
C VAL A 150 -8.92 -2.32 -1.75
N PHE A 151 -8.05 -3.24 -2.14
CA PHE A 151 -6.85 -2.98 -2.94
C PHE A 151 -7.11 -3.27 -4.41
N GLN A 152 -6.77 -2.32 -5.26
CA GLN A 152 -6.86 -2.43 -6.72
C GLN A 152 -5.55 -2.00 -7.35
N ILE A 153 -5.18 -2.65 -8.46
CA ILE A 153 -4.02 -2.27 -9.26
C ILE A 153 -4.40 -2.29 -10.74
N SER A 154 -3.99 -1.25 -11.44
CA SER A 154 -4.12 -1.13 -12.89
C SER A 154 -2.76 -0.73 -13.45
N SER A 155 -2.27 -1.47 -14.45
CA SER A 155 -1.04 -1.16 -15.16
C SER A 155 -1.12 -1.69 -16.58
N THR A 156 -0.56 -0.93 -17.51
CA THR A 156 -0.45 -1.30 -18.91
C THR A 156 0.95 -0.93 -19.39
N PRO A 157 1.65 -1.79 -20.15
CA PRO A 157 2.94 -1.46 -20.72
C PRO A 157 2.92 -0.12 -21.46
N GLY A 158 3.83 0.79 -21.09
CA GLY A 158 3.95 2.14 -21.63
C GLY A 158 3.02 3.19 -21.03
N GLN A 159 2.16 2.84 -20.05
CA GLN A 159 1.17 3.77 -19.48
C GLN A 159 1.32 3.99 -17.97
N GLY A 160 2.39 3.43 -17.36
CA GLY A 160 2.60 3.52 -15.92
C GLY A 160 1.74 2.55 -15.11
N THR A 161 1.67 2.81 -13.79
CA THR A 161 0.91 1.99 -12.85
C THR A 161 0.08 2.88 -11.93
N LEU A 162 -1.16 2.46 -11.66
CA LEU A 162 -2.05 3.03 -10.67
C LEU A 162 -2.37 1.98 -9.60
N ILE A 163 -2.01 2.27 -8.37
CA ILE A 163 -2.44 1.56 -7.18
C ILE A 163 -3.52 2.39 -6.52
N ARG A 164 -4.69 1.78 -6.28
CA ARG A 164 -5.82 2.39 -5.60
C ARG A 164 -6.21 1.57 -4.39
N VAL A 165 -6.42 2.24 -3.27
CA VAL A 165 -6.90 1.59 -2.05
C VAL A 165 -8.09 2.37 -1.51
N LEU A 166 -9.22 1.69 -1.37
CA LEU A 166 -10.42 2.22 -0.76
C LEU A 166 -10.41 1.85 0.72
N ILE A 167 -10.52 2.82 1.61
CA ILE A 167 -10.37 2.64 3.05
C ILE A 167 -11.64 3.15 3.72
N PRO A 168 -12.42 2.26 4.35
CA PRO A 168 -13.60 2.67 5.09
C PRO A 168 -13.20 3.36 6.39
N LEU A 169 -13.92 4.41 6.78
CA LEU A 169 -13.74 5.14 8.03
C LEU A 169 -14.69 4.67 9.13
N SER A 170 -15.73 3.90 8.76
CA SER A 170 -16.73 3.32 9.64
C SER A 170 -17.10 1.90 9.22
N GLU A 171 -17.82 1.17 10.08
CA GLU A 171 -18.36 -0.15 9.72
C GLU A 171 -19.37 -0.05 8.58
N GLU A 172 -20.19 1.01 8.55
CA GLU A 172 -21.12 1.25 7.45
C GLU A 172 -20.40 1.45 6.11
N GLY A 173 -19.26 2.17 6.13
CA GLY A 173 -18.37 2.32 4.97
C GLY A 173 -17.81 0.97 4.51
N ALA A 174 -17.38 0.12 5.45
CA ALA A 174 -16.87 -1.21 5.13
C ALA A 174 -17.95 -2.10 4.50
N ASP A 175 -19.17 -2.05 5.01
CA ASP A 175 -20.30 -2.81 4.46
C ASP A 175 -20.68 -2.35 3.04
N ARG A 176 -20.59 -1.06 2.76
CA ARG A 176 -20.82 -0.54 1.39
C ARG A 176 -19.77 -1.06 0.43
N LEU A 177 -18.48 -1.03 0.79
CA LEU A 177 -17.41 -1.55 -0.04
C LEU A 177 -17.56 -3.04 -0.33
N ARG A 178 -18.06 -3.84 0.63
CA ARG A 178 -18.32 -5.28 0.41
C ARG A 178 -19.48 -5.56 -0.53
N ARG A 179 -20.49 -4.68 -0.62
CA ARG A 179 -21.67 -4.85 -1.47
C ARG A 179 -21.50 -4.31 -2.89
N GLY A 180 -20.54 -3.43 -3.09
CA GLY A 180 -20.29 -2.76 -4.37
C GLY A 180 -19.12 -3.33 -5.17
N GLY A 181 -18.48 -4.43 -4.70
CA GLY A 181 -17.35 -5.09 -5.35
C GLY A 181 -17.74 -6.33 -6.14
#